data_d298b0bee3c287e56eb3959be0680d8f
#
_entry.id   d298b0bee3c287e56eb3959be0680d8f
#
_cell.length_a   1.000
_cell.length_b   1.000
_cell.length_c   1.000
_cell.angle_alpha   90.00
_cell.angle_beta   90.00
_cell.angle_gamma   90.00
#
_symmetry.space_group_name_H-M   'P 1'
#
loop_
_entity.id
_entity.type
_entity.pdbx_description
1 polymer ?
#
loop_
_entity_poly.entity_id
_entity_poly.type
_entity_poly.pdbx_seq_one_letter_code
_entity_poly.pdbx_strand_id
1 'polypeptide(L)'
;MAIAPGSAGAAARYPFEVAVVGGGVAGLCAAISARESGAGDVVLLEKAPRDARGGNTRFADAQMRFPHEADEFGPRDYSVEEMYSDLMRISRGRANEELVRTLCENARATAEWLTGLGLEWEAGYPHTAGYRRSPKAGGLGLVDLLHRRLEGMGGAVSYDTAASDLIVDDSGRIGGVRCASSEGVVDIEAAGGVVMACGGFQANVQMRVQHLGRFADSLILRGSRYNTGEGLMMAIAAGAQPAGQWGDYHSAVLDARSPRIECGVTALYNYQMGIFVDQEGRRFLDEGEDFRDHTYVRFSKHIVEQAGGEAWCLFDQQAYQREEFARAWRPVGPPLQADTLKDLAGQMGIPAENLLDTIGAFNAAIQPGDYDLDRLDGKRTAGISPPKTNWALPLDHPPYLAIPVTGGITFTFGGLKCDARARVIDTRGQVMAGLYAAGETMGEIFYYNYPGASSVIRGAVFGRIAGAGAAGRAVAR
;
A
#
# COMPACT_ATOMS: atom_id res chain seq x y z
N MET A 1 -1.23 -9.05 28.35
CA MET A 1 -2.17 -9.84 29.16
C MET A 1 -2.72 -10.92 28.24
N ALA A 2 -2.52 -12.19 28.53
CA ALA A 2 -3.16 -13.25 27.75
C ALA A 2 -4.64 -13.29 28.10
N ILE A 3 -5.51 -13.30 27.09
CA ILE A 3 -6.96 -13.48 27.27
C ILE A 3 -7.17 -14.97 27.50
N ALA A 4 -7.49 -15.36 28.75
CA ALA A 4 -7.65 -16.76 29.14
C ALA A 4 -9.02 -17.33 28.71
N PRO A 5 -9.15 -18.63 28.40
CA PRO A 5 -10.40 -19.25 27.95
C PRO A 5 -11.48 -19.29 29.05
N GLY A 6 -12.72 -19.13 28.65
CA GLY A 6 -13.89 -19.36 29.50
C GLY A 6 -14.15 -20.86 29.71
N SER A 7 -14.83 -21.21 30.80
CA SER A 7 -15.30 -22.57 31.06
C SER A 7 -16.29 -23.02 29.96
N ALA A 8 -16.29 -24.32 29.64
CA ALA A 8 -17.09 -24.93 28.57
C ALA A 8 -18.58 -24.55 28.68
N GLY A 9 -19.06 -23.73 27.71
CA GLY A 9 -20.49 -23.43 27.54
C GLY A 9 -20.87 -21.99 27.20
N ALA A 10 -20.07 -20.97 27.60
CA ALA A 10 -20.28 -19.57 27.19
C ALA A 10 -18.93 -18.93 26.88
N ALA A 11 -18.87 -18.08 25.85
CA ALA A 11 -17.68 -17.29 25.55
C ALA A 11 -17.29 -16.44 26.78
N ALA A 12 -16.01 -16.46 27.15
CA ALA A 12 -15.52 -15.58 28.20
C ALA A 12 -15.66 -14.12 27.73
N ARG A 13 -16.09 -13.23 28.62
CA ARG A 13 -16.29 -11.82 28.33
C ARG A 13 -15.21 -10.96 28.98
N TYR A 14 -14.63 -10.08 28.20
CA TYR A 14 -13.59 -9.16 28.65
C TYR A 14 -14.00 -7.72 28.36
N PRO A 15 -14.25 -6.89 29.39
CA PRO A 15 -14.64 -5.51 29.19
C PRO A 15 -13.42 -4.64 28.86
N PHE A 16 -13.57 -3.82 27.83
CA PHE A 16 -12.68 -2.73 27.45
C PHE A 16 -13.49 -1.48 27.10
N GLU A 17 -12.85 -0.33 27.11
CA GLU A 17 -13.48 0.88 26.61
C GLU A 17 -13.40 0.92 25.08
N VAL A 18 -12.23 0.60 24.50
CA VAL A 18 -12.04 0.57 23.05
C VAL A 18 -11.40 -0.74 22.62
N ALA A 19 -11.98 -1.39 21.62
CA ALA A 19 -11.39 -2.55 20.93
C ALA A 19 -10.92 -2.14 19.52
N VAL A 20 -9.67 -2.45 19.18
CA VAL A 20 -9.09 -2.19 17.85
C VAL A 20 -8.75 -3.50 17.17
N VAL A 21 -9.29 -3.74 15.96
CA VAL A 21 -9.09 -4.98 15.19
C VAL A 21 -8.03 -4.74 14.11
N GLY A 22 -6.84 -5.32 14.28
CA GLY A 22 -5.69 -5.26 13.37
C GLY A 22 -4.54 -4.40 13.88
N GLY A 23 -3.32 -4.94 13.85
CA GLY A 23 -2.09 -4.37 14.38
C GLY A 23 -1.20 -3.67 13.35
N GLY A 24 -1.73 -3.23 12.21
CA GLY A 24 -1.04 -2.35 11.26
C GLY A 24 -0.99 -0.89 11.74
N VAL A 25 -0.37 0.01 10.97
CA VAL A 25 -0.24 1.43 11.33
C VAL A 25 -1.58 2.06 11.73
N ALA A 26 -2.66 1.74 11.02
CA ALA A 26 -3.98 2.31 11.29
C ALA A 26 -4.50 1.91 12.68
N GLY A 27 -4.41 0.62 13.03
CA GLY A 27 -4.87 0.13 14.33
C GLY A 27 -3.97 0.59 15.47
N LEU A 28 -2.66 0.59 15.29
CA LEU A 28 -1.73 1.08 16.31
C LEU A 28 -1.93 2.58 16.59
N CYS A 29 -2.10 3.40 15.54
CA CYS A 29 -2.43 4.81 15.70
C CYS A 29 -3.80 5.01 16.37
N ALA A 30 -4.79 4.15 16.07
CA ALA A 30 -6.10 4.20 16.72
C ALA A 30 -5.99 3.88 18.23
N ALA A 31 -5.30 2.80 18.57
CA ALA A 31 -5.14 2.39 19.95
C ALA A 31 -4.37 3.44 20.80
N ILE A 32 -3.28 4.00 20.24
CA ILE A 32 -2.51 5.07 20.92
C ILE A 32 -3.39 6.32 21.07
N SER A 33 -4.07 6.75 20.00
CA SER A 33 -4.93 7.94 20.04
C SER A 33 -6.11 7.78 21.01
N ALA A 34 -6.69 6.59 21.13
CA ALA A 34 -7.71 6.30 22.13
C ALA A 34 -7.17 6.48 23.55
N ARG A 35 -5.97 5.95 23.84
CA ARG A 35 -5.28 6.15 25.13
C ARG A 35 -5.02 7.63 25.42
N GLU A 36 -4.46 8.36 24.44
CA GLU A 36 -4.20 9.81 24.58
C GLU A 36 -5.49 10.61 24.77
N SER A 37 -6.61 10.14 24.19
CA SER A 37 -7.93 10.74 24.36
C SER A 37 -8.60 10.38 25.70
N GLY A 38 -7.94 9.61 26.54
CA GLY A 38 -8.36 9.30 27.92
C GLY A 38 -9.17 8.02 28.04
N ALA A 39 -9.20 7.15 27.04
CA ALA A 39 -9.75 5.80 27.20
C ALA A 39 -8.94 5.03 28.26
N GLY A 40 -9.63 4.50 29.27
CA GLY A 40 -9.03 3.77 30.40
C GLY A 40 -8.41 2.46 29.96
N ASP A 41 -9.18 1.63 29.26
CA ASP A 41 -8.78 0.30 28.83
C ASP A 41 -8.92 0.16 27.31
N VAL A 42 -7.80 -0.06 26.63
CA VAL A 42 -7.73 -0.25 25.16
C VAL A 42 -7.10 -1.59 24.87
N VAL A 43 -7.74 -2.40 24.01
CA VAL A 43 -7.19 -3.65 23.50
C VAL A 43 -7.01 -3.59 21.99
N LEU A 44 -5.84 -4.02 21.52
CA LEU A 44 -5.54 -4.26 20.12
C LEU A 44 -5.53 -5.77 19.88
N LEU A 45 -6.35 -6.22 18.93
CA LEU A 45 -6.54 -7.62 18.55
C LEU A 45 -5.81 -7.86 17.23
N GLU A 46 -4.79 -8.71 17.25
CA GLU A 46 -3.99 -9.07 16.08
C GLU A 46 -4.09 -10.58 15.84
N LYS A 47 -4.54 -10.97 14.63
CA LYS A 47 -4.66 -12.38 14.30
C LYS A 47 -3.34 -13.06 13.98
N ALA A 48 -2.32 -12.29 13.58
CA ALA A 48 -0.98 -12.80 13.40
C ALA A 48 -0.29 -13.08 14.73
N PRO A 49 0.63 -14.05 14.79
CA PRO A 49 1.50 -14.20 15.93
C PRO A 49 2.41 -12.98 16.09
N ARG A 50 2.97 -12.83 17.29
CA ARG A 50 3.74 -11.64 17.68
C ARG A 50 4.91 -11.33 16.74
N ASP A 51 5.59 -12.34 16.25
CA ASP A 51 6.73 -12.23 15.33
C ASP A 51 6.32 -11.85 13.88
N ALA A 52 5.05 -12.08 13.50
CA ALA A 52 4.50 -11.72 12.20
C ALA A 52 3.55 -10.51 12.24
N ARG A 53 3.44 -9.81 13.39
CA ARG A 53 2.57 -8.63 13.59
C ARG A 53 2.87 -7.49 12.63
N GLY A 54 1.91 -6.58 12.47
CA GLY A 54 2.10 -5.31 11.78
C GLY A 54 1.43 -5.20 10.42
N GLY A 55 0.73 -6.25 9.97
CA GLY A 55 0.00 -6.25 8.70
C GLY A 55 0.88 -5.83 7.51
N ASN A 56 0.30 -5.12 6.54
CA ASN A 56 1.05 -4.63 5.37
C ASN A 56 2.11 -3.57 5.72
N THR A 57 1.95 -2.84 6.81
CA THR A 57 2.93 -1.82 7.23
C THR A 57 4.31 -2.43 7.42
N ARG A 58 4.39 -3.63 8.00
CA ARG A 58 5.64 -4.36 8.20
C ARG A 58 6.47 -4.56 6.93
N PHE A 59 5.78 -4.77 5.79
CA PHE A 59 6.41 -5.09 4.50
C PHE A 59 6.63 -3.86 3.61
N ALA A 60 6.28 -2.66 4.07
CA ALA A 60 6.41 -1.43 3.33
C ALA A 60 7.71 -0.69 3.67
N ASP A 61 8.22 0.13 2.74
CA ASP A 61 9.19 1.18 3.07
C ASP A 61 8.57 2.24 4.00
N ALA A 62 7.26 2.24 4.13
CA ALA A 62 6.45 3.14 4.92
C ALA A 62 6.64 4.63 4.61
N GLN A 63 7.06 4.95 3.39
CA GLN A 63 7.12 6.34 2.94
C GLN A 63 5.78 7.04 3.15
N MET A 64 5.84 8.31 3.53
CA MET A 64 4.66 9.12 3.78
C MET A 64 4.69 10.41 2.97
N ARG A 65 3.55 10.69 2.32
CA ARG A 65 3.27 11.92 1.60
C ARG A 65 2.42 12.81 2.50
N PHE A 66 2.90 13.98 2.83
CA PHE A 66 2.16 14.95 3.65
C PHE A 66 2.61 16.38 3.34
N PRO A 67 1.78 17.40 3.57
CA PRO A 67 2.14 18.79 3.36
C PRO A 67 3.33 19.21 4.22
N HIS A 68 4.32 19.87 3.62
CA HIS A 68 5.52 20.36 4.31
C HIS A 68 6.16 21.52 3.54
N GLU A 69 6.97 22.30 4.22
CA GLU A 69 7.90 23.25 3.63
C GLU A 69 9.17 22.55 3.17
N ALA A 70 9.91 23.19 2.27
CA ALA A 70 11.22 22.71 1.84
C ALA A 70 12.16 22.59 3.03
N ASP A 71 12.89 21.49 3.13
CA ASP A 71 13.86 21.21 4.18
C ASP A 71 14.95 20.24 3.71
N GLU A 72 15.72 19.69 4.67
CA GLU A 72 16.80 18.72 4.39
C GLU A 72 16.33 17.41 3.69
N PHE A 73 15.03 17.09 3.72
CA PHE A 73 14.47 15.88 3.11
C PHE A 73 13.86 16.12 1.73
N GLY A 74 13.58 17.39 1.38
CA GLY A 74 12.99 17.75 0.09
C GLY A 74 13.19 19.23 -0.24
N PRO A 75 13.59 19.55 -1.49
CA PRO A 75 13.98 20.91 -1.89
C PRO A 75 12.81 21.85 -2.16
N ARG A 76 11.55 21.41 -2.03
CA ARG A 76 10.36 22.16 -2.42
C ARG A 76 9.26 22.04 -1.38
N ASP A 77 8.44 23.08 -1.29
CA ASP A 77 7.18 23.06 -0.54
C ASP A 77 6.20 22.08 -1.18
N TYR A 78 5.35 21.48 -0.37
CA TYR A 78 4.22 20.68 -0.79
C TYR A 78 3.01 21.05 0.05
N SER A 79 2.06 21.74 -0.56
CA SER A 79 0.90 22.29 0.13
C SER A 79 -0.23 21.26 0.31
N VAL A 80 -1.21 21.59 1.17
CA VAL A 80 -2.47 20.82 1.32
C VAL A 80 -3.20 20.73 -0.02
N GLU A 81 -3.25 21.84 -0.78
CA GLU A 81 -3.95 21.89 -2.07
C GLU A 81 -3.25 21.07 -3.15
N GLU A 82 -1.92 21.03 -3.17
CA GLU A 82 -1.18 20.16 -4.08
C GLU A 82 -1.44 18.69 -3.74
N MET A 83 -1.40 18.30 -2.47
CA MET A 83 -1.72 16.94 -2.05
C MET A 83 -3.15 16.54 -2.41
N TYR A 84 -4.12 17.44 -2.19
CA TYR A 84 -5.51 17.24 -2.58
C TYR A 84 -5.65 17.06 -4.10
N SER A 85 -5.04 17.95 -4.86
CA SER A 85 -5.06 17.92 -6.33
C SER A 85 -4.46 16.62 -6.88
N ASP A 86 -3.35 16.15 -6.31
CA ASP A 86 -2.72 14.88 -6.70
C ASP A 86 -3.66 13.69 -6.46
N LEU A 87 -4.28 13.60 -5.28
CA LEU A 87 -5.22 12.53 -4.93
C LEU A 87 -6.45 12.54 -5.83
N MET A 88 -7.05 13.71 -6.09
CA MET A 88 -8.21 13.85 -6.95
C MET A 88 -7.88 13.56 -8.41
N ARG A 89 -6.75 14.05 -8.93
CA ARG A 89 -6.29 13.79 -10.29
C ARG A 89 -6.05 12.30 -10.54
N ILE A 90 -5.35 11.62 -9.63
CA ILE A 90 -5.02 10.20 -9.77
C ILE A 90 -6.27 9.33 -9.67
N SER A 91 -7.24 9.70 -8.83
CA SER A 91 -8.53 9.02 -8.73
C SER A 91 -9.51 9.41 -9.85
N ARG A 92 -9.12 10.31 -10.78
CA ARG A 92 -9.97 10.86 -11.84
C ARG A 92 -11.25 11.50 -11.29
N GLY A 93 -11.15 12.18 -10.14
CA GLY A 93 -12.28 12.83 -9.47
C GLY A 93 -13.27 11.87 -8.80
N ARG A 94 -12.96 10.56 -8.68
CA ARG A 94 -13.90 9.58 -8.06
C ARG A 94 -13.72 9.43 -6.57
N ALA A 95 -12.58 9.85 -6.02
CA ALA A 95 -12.37 9.80 -4.56
C ALA A 95 -13.41 10.67 -3.84
N ASN A 96 -13.77 10.27 -2.64
CA ASN A 96 -14.65 11.06 -1.79
C ASN A 96 -13.92 12.34 -1.34
N GLU A 97 -14.41 13.49 -1.81
CA GLU A 97 -13.78 14.79 -1.58
C GLU A 97 -13.60 15.11 -0.10
N GLU A 98 -14.60 14.79 0.74
CA GLU A 98 -14.55 15.05 2.18
C GLU A 98 -13.47 14.20 2.85
N LEU A 99 -13.35 12.93 2.50
CA LEU A 99 -12.31 12.05 3.03
C LEU A 99 -10.92 12.47 2.56
N VAL A 100 -10.77 12.84 1.29
CA VAL A 100 -9.50 13.32 0.76
C VAL A 100 -9.09 14.64 1.42
N ARG A 101 -10.01 15.58 1.60
CA ARG A 101 -9.76 16.84 2.28
C ARG A 101 -9.33 16.61 3.73
N THR A 102 -10.07 15.76 4.46
CA THR A 102 -9.73 15.36 5.83
C THR A 102 -8.33 14.76 5.92
N LEU A 103 -7.98 13.87 4.99
CA LEU A 103 -6.63 13.30 4.91
C LEU A 103 -5.56 14.38 4.75
N CYS A 104 -5.71 15.26 3.75
CA CYS A 104 -4.72 16.29 3.42
C CYS A 104 -4.50 17.30 4.55
N GLU A 105 -5.59 17.77 5.17
CA GLU A 105 -5.55 18.74 6.27
C GLU A 105 -4.92 18.19 7.56
N ASN A 106 -5.07 16.88 7.81
CA ASN A 106 -4.56 16.25 9.03
C ASN A 106 -3.22 15.53 8.86
N ALA A 107 -2.70 15.41 7.63
CA ALA A 107 -1.51 14.62 7.33
C ALA A 107 -0.24 15.21 7.98
N ARG A 108 -0.04 16.54 7.93
CA ARG A 108 1.12 17.21 8.55
C ARG A 108 1.12 17.02 10.06
N ALA A 109 0.03 17.38 10.73
CA ALA A 109 -0.09 17.23 12.18
C ALA A 109 0.07 15.77 12.64
N THR A 110 -0.34 14.80 11.80
CA THR A 110 -0.12 13.38 12.07
C THR A 110 1.34 12.97 11.91
N ALA A 111 2.05 13.49 10.90
CA ALA A 111 3.48 13.24 10.75
C ALA A 111 4.29 13.84 11.90
N GLU A 112 3.94 15.05 12.35
CA GLU A 112 4.52 15.70 13.52
C GLU A 112 4.23 14.91 14.82
N TRP A 113 3.02 14.39 14.98
CA TRP A 113 2.67 13.51 16.09
C TRP A 113 3.50 12.22 16.10
N LEU A 114 3.68 11.56 14.93
CA LEU A 114 4.56 10.40 14.81
C LEU A 114 6.00 10.73 15.18
N THR A 115 6.50 11.91 14.79
CA THR A 115 7.82 12.41 15.20
C THR A 115 7.89 12.57 16.73
N GLY A 116 6.85 13.12 17.35
CA GLY A 116 6.73 13.23 18.81
C GLY A 116 6.71 11.88 19.53
N LEU A 117 6.23 10.83 18.89
CA LEU A 117 6.34 9.44 19.38
C LEU A 117 7.75 8.86 19.21
N GLY A 118 8.67 9.54 18.55
CA GLY A 118 10.05 9.12 18.33
C GLY A 118 10.34 8.55 16.95
N LEU A 119 9.47 8.83 15.94
CA LEU A 119 9.77 8.46 14.55
C LEU A 119 10.86 9.39 14.00
N GLU A 120 11.93 8.78 13.47
CA GLU A 120 12.99 9.47 12.74
C GLU A 120 12.78 9.34 11.24
N TRP A 121 13.07 10.41 10.51
CA TRP A 121 12.88 10.51 9.08
C TRP A 121 14.20 10.48 8.31
N GLU A 122 14.11 10.02 7.06
CA GLU A 122 15.12 10.17 6.01
C GLU A 122 14.44 10.58 4.70
N ALA A 123 15.22 11.05 3.74
CA ALA A 123 14.71 11.40 2.42
C ALA A 123 14.06 10.17 1.74
N GLY A 124 12.93 10.39 1.08
CA GLY A 124 12.27 9.38 0.26
C GLY A 124 13.09 9.06 -1.00
N TYR A 125 12.56 8.19 -1.85
CA TYR A 125 13.21 7.85 -3.12
C TYR A 125 13.34 9.09 -4.01
N PRO A 126 14.48 9.29 -4.68
CA PRO A 126 14.68 10.37 -5.63
C PRO A 126 13.81 10.20 -6.88
N HIS A 127 13.76 11.25 -7.70
CA HIS A 127 13.12 11.25 -9.03
C HIS A 127 11.66 10.82 -9.01
N THR A 128 10.88 11.39 -8.08
CA THR A 128 9.44 11.18 -7.95
C THR A 128 8.67 12.48 -7.92
N ALA A 129 7.46 12.50 -8.47
CA ALA A 129 6.61 13.70 -8.48
C ALA A 129 6.09 14.09 -7.09
N GLY A 130 6.23 13.22 -6.09
CA GLY A 130 5.71 13.45 -4.75
C GLY A 130 6.79 13.82 -3.76
N TYR A 131 6.42 14.72 -2.85
CA TYR A 131 7.25 15.14 -1.73
C TYR A 131 6.98 14.21 -0.57
N ARG A 132 7.89 13.29 -0.30
CA ARG A 132 7.72 12.24 0.68
C ARG A 132 8.97 12.02 1.51
N ARG A 133 8.74 11.51 2.72
CA ARG A 133 9.78 11.12 3.67
C ARG A 133 9.63 9.66 4.03
N SER A 134 10.73 9.02 4.36
CA SER A 134 10.76 7.63 4.80
C SER A 134 11.10 7.56 6.28
N PRO A 135 10.45 6.69 7.07
CA PRO A 135 10.98 6.28 8.35
C PRO A 135 12.34 5.60 8.18
N LYS A 136 13.37 5.99 8.94
CA LYS A 136 14.73 5.40 8.86
C LYS A 136 14.76 3.88 9.01
N ALA A 137 13.85 3.32 9.81
CA ALA A 137 13.75 1.87 10.05
C ALA A 137 12.66 1.20 9.21
N GLY A 138 12.11 1.89 8.19
CA GLY A 138 11.05 1.38 7.33
C GLY A 138 9.77 1.02 8.08
N GLY A 139 8.92 0.20 7.45
CA GLY A 139 7.63 -0.17 8.02
C GLY A 139 7.71 -1.06 9.25
N LEU A 140 8.67 -1.95 9.31
CA LEU A 140 8.87 -2.80 10.50
C LEU A 140 9.27 -1.96 11.72
N GLY A 141 10.21 -1.03 11.53
CA GLY A 141 10.63 -0.12 12.60
C GLY A 141 9.49 0.79 13.09
N LEU A 142 8.65 1.27 12.17
CA LEU A 142 7.43 2.03 12.51
C LEU A 142 6.47 1.18 13.35
N VAL A 143 6.20 -0.06 12.96
CA VAL A 143 5.36 -0.99 13.72
C VAL A 143 5.92 -1.22 15.12
N ASP A 144 7.22 -1.49 15.23
CA ASP A 144 7.87 -1.74 16.52
C ASP A 144 7.86 -0.50 17.43
N LEU A 145 8.03 0.70 16.87
CA LEU A 145 7.93 1.95 17.61
C LEU A 145 6.52 2.11 18.20
N LEU A 146 5.49 1.96 17.36
CA LEU A 146 4.10 2.16 17.77
C LEU A 146 3.64 1.10 18.79
N HIS A 147 4.06 -0.16 18.64
CA HIS A 147 3.80 -1.20 19.65
C HIS A 147 4.42 -0.84 21.01
N ARG A 148 5.71 -0.45 21.04
CA ARG A 148 6.36 -0.02 22.29
C ARG A 148 5.63 1.16 22.93
N ARG A 149 5.14 2.12 22.13
CA ARG A 149 4.39 3.27 22.65
C ARG A 149 3.05 2.84 23.25
N LEU A 150 2.29 2.01 22.56
CA LEU A 150 1.02 1.48 23.05
C LEU A 150 1.20 0.69 24.36
N GLU A 151 2.17 -0.23 24.41
CA GLU A 151 2.48 -1.01 25.60
C GLU A 151 2.95 -0.11 26.75
N GLY A 152 3.78 0.90 26.48
CA GLY A 152 4.23 1.89 27.47
C GLY A 152 3.11 2.76 28.06
N MET A 153 2.00 2.90 27.33
CA MET A 153 0.78 3.60 27.80
C MET A 153 -0.20 2.65 28.50
N GLY A 154 0.15 1.39 28.70
CA GLY A 154 -0.72 0.37 29.30
C GLY A 154 -1.81 -0.18 28.37
N GLY A 155 -1.69 0.02 27.06
CA GLY A 155 -2.57 -0.62 26.09
C GLY A 155 -2.32 -2.13 25.98
N ALA A 156 -3.39 -2.91 25.97
CA ALA A 156 -3.29 -4.37 25.83
C ALA A 156 -3.14 -4.77 24.35
N VAL A 157 -2.32 -5.78 24.06
CA VAL A 157 -2.23 -6.41 22.74
C VAL A 157 -2.47 -7.90 22.87
N SER A 158 -3.42 -8.43 22.11
CA SER A 158 -3.71 -9.86 22.02
C SER A 158 -3.33 -10.37 20.63
N TYR A 159 -2.33 -11.24 20.57
CA TYR A 159 -1.87 -11.91 19.35
C TYR A 159 -2.60 -13.23 19.15
N ASP A 160 -2.48 -13.83 17.96
CA ASP A 160 -3.16 -15.08 17.59
C ASP A 160 -4.67 -15.02 17.88
N THR A 161 -5.26 -13.80 17.74
CA THR A 161 -6.63 -13.49 18.13
C THR A 161 -7.37 -12.90 16.92
N ALA A 162 -8.15 -13.74 16.25
CA ALA A 162 -8.89 -13.38 15.05
C ALA A 162 -10.33 -12.94 15.41
N ALA A 163 -10.70 -11.71 15.04
CA ALA A 163 -12.08 -11.25 15.12
C ALA A 163 -12.95 -12.03 14.13
N SER A 164 -14.10 -12.55 14.58
CA SER A 164 -15.03 -13.35 13.77
C SER A 164 -16.39 -12.70 13.58
N ASP A 165 -16.89 -11.97 14.58
CA ASP A 165 -18.23 -11.36 14.56
C ASP A 165 -18.24 -10.03 15.32
N LEU A 166 -19.09 -9.10 14.88
CA LEU A 166 -19.42 -7.90 15.64
C LEU A 166 -20.55 -8.21 16.62
N ILE A 167 -20.42 -7.75 17.86
CA ILE A 167 -21.45 -7.90 18.89
C ILE A 167 -22.33 -6.66 18.86
N VAL A 168 -23.62 -6.88 18.56
CA VAL A 168 -24.65 -5.83 18.55
C VAL A 168 -25.38 -5.88 19.86
N ASP A 169 -25.53 -4.74 20.53
CA ASP A 169 -26.30 -4.63 21.75
C ASP A 169 -27.82 -4.43 21.47
N ASP A 170 -28.64 -4.45 22.52
CA ASP A 170 -30.12 -4.33 22.42
C ASP A 170 -30.57 -3.00 21.81
N SER A 171 -29.72 -1.98 21.74
CA SER A 171 -29.98 -0.68 21.08
C SER A 171 -29.64 -0.67 19.59
N GLY A 172 -29.05 -1.76 19.07
CA GLY A 172 -28.52 -1.83 17.70
C GLY A 172 -27.13 -1.21 17.53
N ARG A 173 -26.45 -0.86 18.62
CA ARG A 173 -25.09 -0.33 18.62
C ARG A 173 -24.09 -1.47 18.58
N ILE A 174 -22.96 -1.28 17.90
CA ILE A 174 -21.82 -2.20 18.01
C ILE A 174 -21.16 -1.99 19.38
N GLY A 175 -21.35 -2.96 20.26
CA GLY A 175 -20.87 -2.96 21.64
C GLY A 175 -19.65 -3.84 21.88
N GLY A 176 -19.11 -4.50 20.84
CA GLY A 176 -17.95 -5.36 21.00
C GLY A 176 -17.64 -6.20 19.77
N VAL A 177 -16.72 -7.14 19.96
CA VAL A 177 -16.27 -8.07 18.91
C VAL A 177 -16.03 -9.47 19.50
N ARG A 178 -16.52 -10.50 18.82
CA ARG A 178 -16.21 -11.91 19.11
C ARG A 178 -14.91 -12.29 18.43
N CYS A 179 -14.06 -13.01 19.14
CA CYS A 179 -12.78 -13.44 18.65
C CYS A 179 -12.59 -14.94 18.81
N ALA A 180 -11.88 -15.54 17.86
CA ALA A 180 -11.37 -16.90 17.95
C ALA A 180 -9.86 -16.87 18.21
N SER A 181 -9.40 -17.69 19.15
CA SER A 181 -7.98 -17.91 19.45
C SER A 181 -7.69 -19.41 19.60
N SER A 182 -6.43 -19.77 19.76
CA SER A 182 -6.04 -21.16 20.06
C SER A 182 -6.62 -21.69 21.38
N GLU A 183 -7.02 -20.79 22.27
CA GLU A 183 -7.59 -21.11 23.60
C GLU A 183 -9.11 -21.14 23.60
N GLY A 184 -9.76 -20.80 22.46
CA GLY A 184 -11.21 -20.83 22.32
C GLY A 184 -11.83 -19.52 21.85
N VAL A 185 -13.15 -19.41 21.98
CA VAL A 185 -13.92 -18.21 21.58
C VAL A 185 -14.10 -17.29 22.78
N VAL A 186 -13.85 -16.00 22.56
CA VAL A 186 -13.99 -14.95 23.58
C VAL A 186 -14.77 -13.77 23.02
N ASP A 187 -15.53 -13.09 23.86
CA ASP A 187 -16.25 -11.86 23.55
C ASP A 187 -15.51 -10.68 24.20
N ILE A 188 -15.09 -9.71 23.38
CA ILE A 188 -14.49 -8.47 23.81
C ILE A 188 -15.58 -7.39 23.79
N GLU A 189 -16.01 -6.95 24.96
CA GLU A 189 -16.94 -5.82 25.09
C GLU A 189 -16.17 -4.51 24.89
N ALA A 190 -16.75 -3.54 24.19
CA ALA A 190 -16.13 -2.26 23.85
C ALA A 190 -17.12 -1.11 24.07
N ALA A 191 -17.18 -0.60 25.28
CA ALA A 191 -18.16 0.42 25.69
C ALA A 191 -18.08 1.71 24.87
N GLY A 192 -16.88 2.16 24.48
CA GLY A 192 -16.66 3.30 23.59
C GLY A 192 -16.87 2.95 22.11
N GLY A 193 -16.39 1.79 21.67
CA GLY A 193 -16.57 1.32 20.30
C GLY A 193 -15.48 0.37 19.80
N VAL A 194 -15.72 -0.14 18.61
CA VAL A 194 -14.80 -1.03 17.87
C VAL A 194 -14.20 -0.26 16.68
N VAL A 195 -12.89 -0.29 16.53
CA VAL A 195 -12.18 0.27 15.38
C VAL A 195 -11.71 -0.86 14.47
N MET A 196 -12.26 -0.94 13.25
CA MET A 196 -11.86 -1.88 12.22
C MET A 196 -10.63 -1.34 11.46
N ALA A 197 -9.47 -1.95 11.67
CA ALA A 197 -8.20 -1.62 11.01
C ALA A 197 -7.52 -2.88 10.43
N CYS A 198 -8.35 -3.82 9.98
CA CYS A 198 -7.97 -5.18 9.61
C CYS A 198 -7.44 -5.35 8.18
N GLY A 199 -7.23 -4.22 7.46
CA GLY A 199 -6.73 -4.25 6.08
C GLY A 199 -7.79 -4.63 5.06
N GLY A 200 -7.35 -5.13 3.91
CA GLY A 200 -8.17 -5.57 2.79
C GLY A 200 -8.17 -7.09 2.61
N PHE A 201 -8.31 -7.52 1.33
CA PHE A 201 -8.44 -8.95 0.99
C PHE A 201 -7.36 -9.47 0.04
N GLN A 202 -6.25 -8.77 -0.12
CA GLN A 202 -5.19 -9.08 -1.09
C GLN A 202 -4.51 -10.43 -0.88
N ALA A 203 -4.57 -11.02 0.31
CA ALA A 203 -4.05 -12.35 0.60
C ALA A 203 -5.08 -13.48 0.31
N ASN A 204 -6.35 -13.13 0.08
CA ASN A 204 -7.41 -14.09 -0.23
C ASN A 204 -7.56 -14.26 -1.74
N VAL A 205 -7.06 -15.40 -2.27
CA VAL A 205 -7.05 -15.69 -3.71
C VAL A 205 -8.46 -15.72 -4.28
N GLN A 206 -9.45 -16.31 -3.58
CA GLN A 206 -10.83 -16.37 -4.04
C GLN A 206 -11.45 -14.97 -4.16
N MET A 207 -11.28 -14.11 -3.15
CA MET A 207 -11.77 -12.74 -3.22
C MET A 207 -11.05 -11.94 -4.32
N ARG A 208 -9.74 -12.15 -4.52
CA ARG A 208 -9.03 -11.53 -5.65
C ARG A 208 -9.65 -11.90 -6.99
N VAL A 209 -9.85 -13.19 -7.26
CA VAL A 209 -10.47 -13.65 -8.51
C VAL A 209 -11.90 -13.09 -8.66
N GLN A 210 -12.68 -13.11 -7.57
CA GLN A 210 -14.05 -12.64 -7.57
C GLN A 210 -14.17 -11.13 -7.86
N HIS A 211 -13.30 -10.32 -7.29
CA HIS A 211 -13.41 -8.85 -7.34
C HIS A 211 -12.45 -8.21 -8.35
N LEU A 212 -11.22 -8.72 -8.47
CA LEU A 212 -10.17 -8.12 -9.30
C LEU A 212 -10.12 -8.75 -10.71
N GLY A 213 -10.82 -9.86 -10.90
CA GLY A 213 -11.01 -10.49 -12.21
C GLY A 213 -9.85 -11.38 -12.65
N ARG A 214 -9.72 -11.47 -13.97
CA ARG A 214 -8.79 -12.38 -14.64
C ARG A 214 -7.33 -12.10 -14.23
N PHE A 215 -6.55 -13.17 -14.03
CA PHE A 215 -5.14 -13.15 -13.61
C PHE A 215 -4.86 -12.69 -12.17
N ALA A 216 -5.88 -12.35 -11.38
CA ALA A 216 -5.66 -11.93 -10.00
C ALA A 216 -5.11 -13.03 -9.08
N ASP A 217 -5.29 -14.29 -9.45
CA ASP A 217 -4.71 -15.48 -8.77
C ASP A 217 -3.19 -15.58 -8.96
N SER A 218 -2.65 -15.07 -10.08
CA SER A 218 -1.22 -15.11 -10.39
C SER A 218 -0.41 -14.01 -9.68
N LEU A 219 -1.04 -12.95 -9.18
CA LEU A 219 -0.37 -11.83 -8.53
C LEU A 219 0.48 -12.27 -7.32
N ILE A 220 1.71 -11.79 -7.27
CA ILE A 220 2.59 -11.96 -6.09
C ILE A 220 2.06 -11.09 -4.94
N LEU A 221 1.94 -11.68 -3.75
CA LEU A 221 1.54 -10.94 -2.55
C LEU A 221 2.73 -10.19 -1.96
N ARG A 222 2.71 -8.86 -2.04
CA ARG A 222 3.74 -7.98 -1.46
C ARG A 222 3.58 -7.75 0.03
N GLY A 223 2.40 -7.96 0.57
CA GLY A 223 2.04 -7.68 1.95
C GLY A 223 1.82 -8.93 2.79
N SER A 224 1.18 -8.72 3.92
CA SER A 224 0.89 -9.74 4.92
C SER A 224 -0.08 -10.80 4.41
N ARG A 225 0.25 -12.07 4.65
CA ARG A 225 -0.62 -13.23 4.42
C ARG A 225 -1.91 -13.21 5.24
N TYR A 226 -1.97 -12.35 6.25
CA TYR A 226 -3.12 -12.23 7.15
C TYR A 226 -4.19 -11.25 6.67
N ASN A 227 -4.00 -10.53 5.55
CA ASN A 227 -5.01 -9.63 4.98
C ASN A 227 -5.97 -10.40 4.07
N THR A 228 -6.88 -11.15 4.64
CA THR A 228 -7.72 -12.16 3.98
C THR A 228 -9.19 -11.75 3.87
N GLY A 229 -9.55 -10.51 4.30
CA GLY A 229 -10.87 -9.90 4.05
C GLY A 229 -11.93 -10.22 5.07
N GLU A 230 -11.69 -11.07 6.08
CA GLU A 230 -12.71 -11.48 7.04
C GLU A 230 -13.31 -10.28 7.78
N GLY A 231 -12.49 -9.31 8.19
CA GLY A 231 -12.99 -8.13 8.89
C GLY A 231 -13.92 -7.27 8.02
N LEU A 232 -13.63 -7.15 6.71
CA LEU A 232 -14.54 -6.47 5.77
C LEU A 232 -15.88 -7.22 5.68
N MET A 233 -15.82 -8.56 5.50
CA MET A 233 -17.02 -9.37 5.38
C MET A 233 -17.83 -9.39 6.68
N MET A 234 -17.18 -9.41 7.84
CA MET A 234 -17.82 -9.31 9.15
C MET A 234 -18.60 -7.99 9.30
N ALA A 235 -18.00 -6.86 8.93
CA ALA A 235 -18.69 -5.57 9.00
C ALA A 235 -19.85 -5.48 8.00
N ILE A 236 -19.69 -5.98 6.77
CA ILE A 236 -20.73 -6.03 5.76
C ILE A 236 -21.89 -6.92 6.22
N ALA A 237 -21.61 -8.07 6.82
CA ALA A 237 -22.64 -8.96 7.38
C ALA A 237 -23.43 -8.29 8.53
N ALA A 238 -22.81 -7.38 9.28
CA ALA A 238 -23.46 -6.55 10.30
C ALA A 238 -24.23 -5.35 9.71
N GLY A 239 -24.25 -5.17 8.38
CA GLY A 239 -25.01 -4.12 7.69
C GLY A 239 -24.19 -2.93 7.22
N ALA A 240 -22.85 -2.94 7.35
CA ALA A 240 -21.99 -1.88 6.82
C ALA A 240 -22.08 -1.81 5.29
N GLN A 241 -22.07 -0.59 4.74
CA GLN A 241 -22.11 -0.38 3.30
C GLN A 241 -20.71 -0.60 2.71
N PRO A 242 -20.53 -1.54 1.75
CA PRO A 242 -19.31 -1.64 0.97
C PRO A 242 -19.16 -0.40 0.08
N ALA A 243 -17.94 0.14 -0.05
CA ALA A 243 -17.65 1.34 -0.79
C ALA A 243 -16.26 1.31 -1.45
N GLY A 244 -15.98 2.28 -2.31
CA GLY A 244 -14.73 2.34 -3.05
C GLY A 244 -14.71 1.44 -4.28
N GLN A 245 -13.54 1.18 -4.81
CA GLN A 245 -13.35 0.41 -6.05
C GLN A 245 -12.92 -1.02 -5.73
N TRP A 246 -13.88 -1.91 -5.48
CA TRP A 246 -13.63 -3.32 -5.15
C TRP A 246 -12.93 -4.09 -6.26
N GLY A 247 -13.10 -3.68 -7.52
CA GLY A 247 -12.48 -4.28 -8.69
C GLY A 247 -11.07 -3.76 -8.99
N ASP A 248 -10.41 -3.08 -8.04
CA ASP A 248 -9.09 -2.52 -8.28
C ASP A 248 -8.17 -2.54 -7.05
N TYR A 249 -6.86 -2.36 -7.28
CA TYR A 249 -5.84 -2.57 -6.26
C TYR A 249 -4.56 -1.78 -6.55
N HIS A 250 -3.79 -1.54 -5.50
CA HIS A 250 -2.41 -1.09 -5.62
C HIS A 250 -1.50 -2.24 -6.01
N SER A 251 -0.73 -2.02 -7.05
CA SER A 251 0.22 -2.96 -7.62
C SER A 251 1.61 -2.34 -7.74
N ALA A 252 2.62 -3.17 -7.98
CA ALA A 252 3.96 -2.71 -8.34
C ALA A 252 4.62 -3.69 -9.31
N VAL A 253 5.52 -3.16 -10.15
CA VAL A 253 6.40 -3.97 -11.00
C VAL A 253 7.42 -4.65 -10.09
N LEU A 254 7.41 -5.97 -10.05
CA LEU A 254 8.28 -6.79 -9.23
C LEU A 254 9.24 -7.63 -10.08
N ASP A 255 10.38 -7.97 -9.50
CA ASP A 255 11.18 -9.08 -10.01
C ASP A 255 10.34 -10.37 -9.94
N ALA A 256 10.11 -11.03 -11.07
CA ALA A 256 9.27 -12.24 -11.15
C ALA A 256 9.82 -13.42 -10.32
N ARG A 257 11.09 -13.36 -9.93
CA ARG A 257 11.74 -14.33 -9.04
C ARG A 257 11.43 -14.11 -7.55
N SER A 258 10.66 -13.06 -7.23
CA SER A 258 10.26 -12.76 -5.86
C SER A 258 9.48 -13.89 -5.21
N PRO A 259 9.59 -14.09 -3.89
CA PRO A 259 8.71 -15.01 -3.17
C PRO A 259 7.24 -14.71 -3.45
N ARG A 260 6.43 -15.75 -3.66
CA ARG A 260 5.00 -15.60 -4.02
C ARG A 260 4.15 -14.93 -2.93
N ILE A 261 4.62 -14.96 -1.68
CA ILE A 261 3.93 -14.45 -0.50
C ILE A 261 4.93 -13.63 0.31
N GLU A 262 4.48 -12.47 0.79
CA GLU A 262 5.26 -11.59 1.67
C GLU A 262 6.61 -11.15 1.06
N CYS A 263 6.62 -10.92 -0.25
CA CYS A 263 7.85 -10.57 -0.96
C CYS A 263 8.45 -9.21 -0.54
N GLY A 264 7.69 -8.38 0.16
CA GLY A 264 8.19 -7.08 0.64
C GLY A 264 8.56 -6.11 -0.49
N VAL A 265 9.74 -5.50 -0.35
CA VAL A 265 10.23 -4.47 -1.28
C VAL A 265 11.19 -5.08 -2.29
N THR A 266 10.66 -5.83 -3.24
CA THR A 266 11.41 -6.36 -4.40
C THR A 266 11.01 -5.66 -5.71
N ALA A 267 10.51 -4.43 -5.60
CA ALA A 267 9.99 -3.66 -6.72
C ALA A 267 11.13 -3.06 -7.57
N LEU A 268 10.92 -3.05 -8.87
CA LEU A 268 11.77 -2.33 -9.82
C LEU A 268 11.28 -0.88 -9.92
N TYR A 269 12.11 0.03 -9.46
CA TYR A 269 11.81 1.46 -9.46
C TYR A 269 12.66 2.27 -10.45
N ASN A 270 13.43 1.61 -11.29
CA ASN A 270 14.32 2.19 -12.29
C ASN A 270 13.94 1.87 -13.75
N TYR A 271 12.78 1.29 -13.99
CA TYR A 271 12.32 0.90 -15.33
C TYR A 271 12.25 2.08 -16.31
N GLN A 272 12.14 3.31 -15.82
CA GLN A 272 12.17 4.51 -16.67
C GLN A 272 13.48 4.64 -17.48
N MET A 273 14.58 4.08 -16.97
CA MET A 273 15.88 4.06 -17.65
C MET A 273 16.01 2.98 -18.71
N GLY A 274 15.05 2.05 -18.78
CA GLY A 274 15.03 0.93 -19.70
C GLY A 274 13.76 0.87 -20.52
N ILE A 275 13.47 -0.32 -21.07
CA ILE A 275 12.23 -0.61 -21.78
C ILE A 275 11.64 -1.94 -21.30
N PHE A 276 10.32 -2.11 -21.47
CA PHE A 276 9.67 -3.40 -21.27
C PHE A 276 9.43 -4.11 -22.59
N VAL A 277 9.69 -5.41 -22.63
CA VAL A 277 9.28 -6.29 -23.72
C VAL A 277 8.49 -7.49 -23.20
N ASP A 278 7.54 -7.96 -23.99
CA ASP A 278 6.75 -9.16 -23.73
C ASP A 278 7.55 -10.45 -24.05
N GLN A 279 6.92 -11.59 -23.91
CA GLN A 279 7.53 -12.91 -24.21
C GLN A 279 7.81 -13.12 -25.71
N GLU A 280 7.28 -12.24 -26.58
CA GLU A 280 7.60 -12.20 -28.00
C GLU A 280 8.72 -11.22 -28.36
N GLY A 281 9.32 -10.54 -27.36
CA GLY A 281 10.37 -9.55 -27.54
C GLY A 281 9.89 -8.20 -28.06
N ARG A 282 8.60 -7.86 -27.91
CA ARG A 282 7.98 -6.62 -28.40
C ARG A 282 7.63 -5.67 -27.26
N ARG A 283 7.87 -4.36 -27.46
CA ARG A 283 7.43 -3.34 -26.53
C ARG A 283 5.90 -3.20 -26.55
N PHE A 284 5.28 -2.94 -25.37
CA PHE A 284 3.83 -2.88 -25.22
C PHE A 284 3.34 -1.67 -24.40
N LEU A 285 4.22 -0.83 -23.86
CA LEU A 285 3.86 0.38 -23.13
C LEU A 285 4.89 1.49 -23.29
N ASP A 286 4.53 2.71 -22.86
CA ASP A 286 5.40 3.90 -22.80
C ASP A 286 6.01 4.01 -21.39
N GLU A 287 7.25 3.58 -21.24
CA GLU A 287 7.97 3.58 -19.96
C GLU A 287 8.30 5.00 -19.47
N GLY A 288 8.22 5.97 -20.36
CA GLY A 288 8.49 7.39 -20.12
C GLY A 288 7.26 8.27 -20.01
N GLU A 289 6.05 7.73 -19.89
CA GLU A 289 4.79 8.47 -19.94
C GLU A 289 4.68 9.55 -18.83
N ASP A 290 5.09 9.22 -17.61
CA ASP A 290 5.07 10.12 -16.45
C ASP A 290 6.08 9.63 -15.41
N PHE A 291 6.25 10.40 -14.34
CA PHE A 291 7.03 9.96 -13.19
C PHE A 291 6.57 8.59 -12.68
N ARG A 292 7.54 7.80 -12.22
CA ARG A 292 7.32 6.43 -11.77
C ARG A 292 6.17 6.29 -10.76
N ASP A 293 6.07 7.18 -9.80
CA ASP A 293 5.06 7.12 -8.74
C ASP A 293 3.63 7.41 -9.24
N HIS A 294 3.48 7.78 -10.50
CA HIS A 294 2.18 7.88 -11.18
C HIS A 294 1.91 6.71 -12.14
N THR A 295 2.93 5.95 -12.54
CA THR A 295 2.81 4.94 -13.60
C THR A 295 2.93 3.49 -13.12
N TYR A 296 3.70 3.22 -12.07
CA TYR A 296 4.10 1.86 -11.67
C TYR A 296 2.93 0.92 -11.34
N VAL A 297 1.82 1.43 -10.79
CA VAL A 297 0.61 0.62 -10.52
C VAL A 297 -0.01 0.14 -11.83
N ARG A 298 -0.15 1.04 -12.80
CA ARG A 298 -0.74 0.72 -14.09
C ARG A 298 0.18 -0.19 -14.90
N PHE A 299 1.47 0.08 -14.93
CA PHE A 299 2.44 -0.75 -15.66
C PHE A 299 2.48 -2.18 -15.11
N SER A 300 2.45 -2.34 -13.81
CA SER A 300 2.35 -3.65 -13.17
C SER A 300 1.11 -4.44 -13.64
N LYS A 301 -0.04 -3.78 -13.76
CA LYS A 301 -1.28 -4.41 -14.28
C LYS A 301 -1.12 -4.81 -15.74
N HIS A 302 -0.57 -3.94 -16.59
CA HIS A 302 -0.31 -4.25 -17.99
C HIS A 302 0.68 -5.43 -18.17
N ILE A 303 1.67 -5.57 -17.29
CA ILE A 303 2.58 -6.72 -17.32
C ILE A 303 1.83 -8.02 -17.02
N VAL A 304 0.94 -8.02 -16.02
CA VAL A 304 0.14 -9.22 -15.67
C VAL A 304 -0.82 -9.62 -16.79
N GLU A 305 -1.23 -8.70 -17.65
CA GLU A 305 -2.06 -8.94 -18.81
C GLU A 305 -1.28 -9.58 -19.99
N GLN A 306 0.06 -9.56 -19.96
CA GLN A 306 0.88 -10.19 -20.97
C GLN A 306 0.85 -11.74 -20.86
N ALA A 307 1.31 -12.42 -21.90
CA ALA A 307 1.37 -13.87 -21.94
C ALA A 307 2.18 -14.42 -20.76
N GLY A 308 1.61 -15.32 -20.00
CA GLY A 308 2.23 -15.87 -18.80
C GLY A 308 2.21 -14.96 -17.56
N GLY A 309 1.68 -13.71 -17.67
CA GLY A 309 1.68 -12.76 -16.57
C GLY A 309 3.05 -12.14 -16.27
N GLU A 310 3.99 -12.27 -17.19
CA GLU A 310 5.39 -11.85 -17.05
C GLU A 310 5.86 -11.09 -18.31
N ALA A 311 6.86 -10.23 -18.09
CA ALA A 311 7.57 -9.51 -19.13
C ALA A 311 9.05 -9.39 -18.76
N TRP A 312 9.82 -8.71 -19.59
CA TRP A 312 11.23 -8.42 -19.34
C TRP A 312 11.45 -6.91 -19.28
N CYS A 313 12.20 -6.44 -18.28
CA CYS A 313 12.73 -5.09 -18.25
C CYS A 313 14.19 -5.12 -18.72
N LEU A 314 14.48 -4.36 -19.78
CA LEU A 314 15.78 -4.35 -20.44
C LEU A 314 16.53 -3.04 -20.15
N PHE A 315 17.82 -3.17 -19.94
CA PHE A 315 18.78 -2.09 -19.76
C PHE A 315 20.07 -2.39 -20.52
N ASP A 316 20.94 -1.41 -20.60
CA ASP A 316 22.31 -1.62 -21.01
C ASP A 316 23.29 -1.12 -19.94
N GLN A 317 24.58 -1.23 -20.21
CA GLN A 317 25.63 -0.80 -19.28
C GLN A 317 25.59 0.70 -18.98
N GLN A 318 25.14 1.53 -19.91
CA GLN A 318 25.02 2.97 -19.72
C GLN A 318 24.00 3.32 -18.63
N ALA A 319 22.84 2.63 -18.64
CA ALA A 319 21.82 2.81 -17.61
C ALA A 319 22.29 2.20 -16.27
N TYR A 320 22.88 1.02 -16.30
CA TYR A 320 23.28 0.26 -15.11
C TYR A 320 24.36 0.95 -14.28
N GLN A 321 25.27 1.69 -14.91
CA GLN A 321 26.35 2.42 -14.23
C GLN A 321 25.92 3.73 -13.57
N ARG A 322 24.69 4.19 -13.79
CA ARG A 322 24.19 5.42 -13.17
C ARG A 322 23.94 5.22 -11.68
N GLU A 323 24.31 6.22 -10.87
CA GLU A 323 24.07 6.20 -9.42
C GLU A 323 22.58 6.08 -9.10
N GLU A 324 21.72 6.75 -9.86
CA GLU A 324 20.27 6.71 -9.74
C GLU A 324 19.72 5.31 -9.94
N PHE A 325 20.33 4.51 -10.84
CA PHE A 325 19.95 3.13 -11.07
C PHE A 325 20.13 2.29 -9.80
N ALA A 326 21.29 2.38 -9.16
CA ALA A 326 21.59 1.61 -7.95
C ALA A 326 20.67 1.97 -6.77
N ARG A 327 20.30 3.25 -6.63
CA ARG A 327 19.40 3.72 -5.57
C ARG A 327 17.98 3.17 -5.68
N ALA A 328 17.51 2.93 -6.89
CA ALA A 328 16.15 2.47 -7.17
C ALA A 328 16.04 0.97 -7.44
N TRP A 329 17.14 0.23 -7.27
CA TRP A 329 17.26 -1.17 -7.60
C TRP A 329 17.04 -2.06 -6.38
N ARG A 330 16.04 -2.93 -6.44
CA ARG A 330 15.71 -3.91 -5.40
C ARG A 330 15.41 -5.31 -5.99
N PRO A 331 16.28 -5.86 -6.86
CA PRO A 331 16.04 -7.17 -7.44
C PRO A 331 16.25 -8.28 -6.40
N VAL A 332 15.66 -9.43 -6.67
CA VAL A 332 15.88 -10.66 -5.89
C VAL A 332 17.23 -11.29 -6.18
N GLY A 333 17.73 -11.08 -7.39
CA GLY A 333 19.01 -11.61 -7.84
C GLY A 333 19.61 -10.78 -8.99
N PRO A 334 20.82 -11.12 -9.46
CA PRO A 334 21.45 -10.39 -10.54
C PRO A 334 20.61 -10.45 -11.82
N PRO A 335 20.71 -9.42 -12.69
CA PRO A 335 20.10 -9.48 -14.01
C PRO A 335 20.73 -10.59 -14.87
N LEU A 336 19.98 -11.09 -15.86
CA LEU A 336 20.60 -11.78 -16.98
C LEU A 336 21.51 -10.78 -17.70
N GLN A 337 22.65 -11.24 -18.21
CA GLN A 337 23.64 -10.38 -18.83
C GLN A 337 24.27 -11.05 -20.04
N ALA A 338 24.41 -10.31 -21.15
CA ALA A 338 25.08 -10.79 -22.34
C ALA A 338 25.75 -9.63 -23.13
N ASP A 339 26.79 -9.94 -23.86
CA ASP A 339 27.48 -8.95 -24.71
C ASP A 339 26.73 -8.70 -26.03
N THR A 340 25.81 -9.57 -26.41
CA THR A 340 24.95 -9.39 -27.58
C THR A 340 23.46 -9.54 -27.24
N LEU A 341 22.61 -8.80 -27.93
CA LEU A 341 21.15 -8.92 -27.78
C LEU A 341 20.65 -10.31 -28.19
N LYS A 342 21.32 -10.98 -29.10
CA LYS A 342 20.99 -12.34 -29.52
C LYS A 342 21.20 -13.35 -28.38
N ASP A 343 22.34 -13.25 -27.70
CA ASP A 343 22.65 -14.14 -26.57
C ASP A 343 21.74 -13.82 -25.38
N LEU A 344 21.43 -12.53 -25.17
CA LEU A 344 20.47 -12.14 -24.13
C LEU A 344 19.08 -12.73 -24.42
N ALA A 345 18.58 -12.63 -25.64
CA ALA A 345 17.31 -13.24 -26.05
C ALA A 345 17.30 -14.76 -25.81
N GLY A 346 18.42 -15.44 -26.10
CA GLY A 346 18.59 -16.87 -25.79
C GLY A 346 18.48 -17.18 -24.29
N GLN A 347 19.08 -16.36 -23.42
CA GLN A 347 18.94 -16.50 -21.97
C GLN A 347 17.51 -16.21 -21.48
N MET A 348 16.82 -15.26 -22.11
CA MET A 348 15.43 -14.91 -21.81
C MET A 348 14.43 -15.94 -22.34
N GLY A 349 14.82 -16.79 -23.28
CA GLY A 349 13.93 -17.75 -23.91
C GLY A 349 12.92 -17.13 -24.88
N ILE A 350 13.24 -15.98 -25.49
CA ILE A 350 12.37 -15.24 -26.42
C ILE A 350 12.93 -15.22 -27.85
N PRO A 351 12.11 -14.93 -28.89
CA PRO A 351 12.57 -14.84 -30.28
C PRO A 351 13.62 -13.73 -30.47
N ALA A 352 14.84 -14.12 -30.84
CA ALA A 352 15.97 -13.18 -30.98
C ALA A 352 15.74 -12.15 -32.10
N GLU A 353 15.13 -12.57 -33.24
CA GLU A 353 14.83 -11.65 -34.34
C GLU A 353 13.90 -10.52 -33.90
N ASN A 354 12.82 -10.85 -33.19
CA ASN A 354 11.87 -9.84 -32.68
C ASN A 354 12.55 -8.87 -31.72
N LEU A 355 13.41 -9.36 -30.83
CA LEU A 355 14.15 -8.49 -29.90
C LEU A 355 15.08 -7.53 -30.64
N LEU A 356 15.84 -8.06 -31.63
CA LEU A 356 16.76 -7.24 -32.44
C LEU A 356 16.00 -6.16 -33.22
N ASP A 357 14.88 -6.50 -33.85
CA ASP A 357 14.03 -5.56 -34.57
C ASP A 357 13.45 -4.49 -33.61
N THR A 358 12.97 -4.91 -32.44
CA THR A 358 12.42 -4.01 -31.42
C THR A 358 13.48 -3.00 -30.94
N ILE A 359 14.68 -3.45 -30.59
CA ILE A 359 15.76 -2.58 -30.11
C ILE A 359 16.28 -1.69 -31.25
N GLY A 360 16.43 -2.24 -32.45
CA GLY A 360 16.86 -1.47 -33.64
C GLY A 360 15.87 -0.35 -33.96
N ALA A 361 14.58 -0.65 -34.01
CA ALA A 361 13.54 0.35 -34.24
C ALA A 361 13.46 1.40 -33.11
N PHE A 362 13.57 0.96 -31.86
CA PHE A 362 13.60 1.85 -30.71
C PHE A 362 14.78 2.84 -30.77
N ASN A 363 16.01 2.34 -30.95
CA ASN A 363 17.22 3.17 -31.03
C ASN A 363 17.15 4.18 -32.18
N ALA A 364 16.68 3.74 -33.36
CA ALA A 364 16.54 4.60 -34.53
C ALA A 364 15.48 5.70 -34.36
N ALA A 365 14.50 5.48 -33.50
CA ALA A 365 13.40 6.42 -33.25
C ALA A 365 13.74 7.52 -32.25
N ILE A 366 14.84 7.40 -31.48
CA ILE A 366 15.21 8.35 -30.41
C ILE A 366 15.52 9.72 -31.03
N GLN A 367 14.90 10.74 -30.45
CA GLN A 367 15.13 12.13 -30.83
C GLN A 367 16.22 12.76 -29.96
N PRO A 368 16.97 13.73 -30.50
CA PRO A 368 17.93 14.52 -29.72
C PRO A 368 17.25 15.21 -28.53
N GLY A 369 17.95 15.35 -27.43
CA GLY A 369 17.45 16.00 -26.20
C GLY A 369 18.32 15.68 -25.01
N ASP A 370 18.22 16.50 -23.97
CA ASP A 370 18.91 16.29 -22.71
C ASP A 370 18.19 15.24 -21.87
N TYR A 371 18.94 14.39 -21.20
CA TYR A 371 18.42 13.38 -20.29
C TYR A 371 18.45 13.89 -18.85
N ASP A 372 17.29 13.96 -18.21
CA ASP A 372 17.13 14.47 -16.85
C ASP A 372 15.97 13.77 -16.13
N LEU A 373 16.28 12.92 -15.16
CA LEU A 373 15.29 12.16 -14.38
C LEU A 373 14.47 13.01 -13.38
N ASP A 374 14.91 14.22 -13.09
CA ASP A 374 14.22 15.10 -12.14
C ASP A 374 13.06 15.88 -12.76
N ARG A 375 12.88 15.77 -14.07
CA ARG A 375 11.77 16.37 -14.81
C ARG A 375 11.28 15.45 -15.93
N LEU A 376 10.10 15.72 -16.44
CA LEU A 376 9.66 15.19 -17.73
C LEU A 376 10.48 15.90 -18.81
N ASP A 377 11.54 15.23 -19.28
CA ASP A 377 12.60 15.86 -20.08
C ASP A 377 12.29 16.00 -21.57
N GLY A 378 11.22 15.30 -22.03
CA GLY A 378 10.84 15.29 -23.43
C GLY A 378 11.84 14.56 -24.36
N LYS A 379 12.90 13.92 -23.83
CA LYS A 379 13.80 13.07 -24.60
C LYS A 379 13.09 11.77 -24.97
N ARG A 380 12.56 11.74 -26.19
CA ARG A 380 11.54 10.82 -26.64
C ARG A 380 11.93 10.03 -27.90
N THR A 381 11.11 9.04 -28.22
CA THR A 381 11.07 8.41 -29.53
C THR A 381 10.00 9.05 -30.44
N ALA A 382 10.16 8.94 -31.75
CA ALA A 382 9.18 9.35 -32.72
C ALA A 382 9.00 8.26 -33.81
N GLY A 383 7.77 8.11 -34.32
CA GLY A 383 7.45 7.20 -35.43
C GLY A 383 7.33 5.72 -35.05
N ILE A 384 7.31 5.38 -33.77
CA ILE A 384 7.09 4.02 -33.28
C ILE A 384 5.91 3.95 -32.31
N SER A 385 5.34 2.77 -32.15
CA SER A 385 4.23 2.48 -31.21
C SER A 385 4.55 1.20 -30.44
N PRO A 386 4.50 1.23 -29.08
CA PRO A 386 4.27 2.41 -28.25
C PRO A 386 5.46 3.38 -28.32
N PRO A 387 5.22 4.70 -28.11
CA PRO A 387 6.31 5.67 -27.97
C PRO A 387 7.05 5.45 -26.63
N LYS A 388 8.16 6.15 -26.43
CA LYS A 388 8.71 6.48 -25.13
C LYS A 388 8.82 7.99 -25.05
N THR A 389 8.00 8.64 -24.21
CA THR A 389 7.80 10.09 -24.26
C THR A 389 8.81 10.91 -23.47
N ASN A 390 9.51 10.28 -22.52
CA ASN A 390 10.60 10.86 -21.76
C ASN A 390 11.71 9.82 -21.53
N TRP A 391 12.87 10.29 -21.20
CA TRP A 391 14.04 9.48 -20.77
C TRP A 391 14.43 8.39 -21.76
N ALA A 392 14.30 8.63 -23.06
CA ALA A 392 14.68 7.68 -24.10
C ALA A 392 16.21 7.60 -24.25
N LEU A 393 16.80 6.59 -23.64
CA LEU A 393 18.21 6.24 -23.81
C LEU A 393 18.37 5.10 -24.82
N PRO A 394 19.36 5.11 -25.71
CA PRO A 394 19.63 3.98 -26.58
C PRO A 394 20.08 2.76 -25.78
N LEU A 395 19.74 1.58 -26.25
CA LEU A 395 20.31 0.32 -25.77
C LEU A 395 21.36 -0.15 -26.78
N ASP A 396 22.58 0.39 -26.66
CA ASP A 396 23.69 0.16 -27.61
C ASP A 396 25.06 -0.01 -26.93
N HIS A 397 25.10 -0.03 -25.60
CA HIS A 397 26.31 -0.22 -24.80
C HIS A 397 26.29 -1.57 -24.08
N PRO A 398 26.95 -2.61 -24.62
CA PRO A 398 27.04 -3.89 -23.92
C PRO A 398 27.87 -3.77 -22.62
N PRO A 399 27.66 -4.69 -21.65
CA PRO A 399 26.70 -5.75 -21.68
C PRO A 399 25.25 -5.28 -21.56
N TYR A 400 24.35 -6.00 -22.25
CA TYR A 400 22.92 -5.82 -22.14
C TYR A 400 22.37 -6.62 -20.95
N LEU A 401 21.35 -6.10 -20.29
CA LEU A 401 20.81 -6.64 -19.04
C LEU A 401 19.30 -6.85 -19.16
N ALA A 402 18.82 -7.96 -18.60
CA ALA A 402 17.39 -8.26 -18.54
C ALA A 402 16.98 -8.75 -17.15
N ILE A 403 15.81 -8.29 -16.70
CA ILE A 403 15.17 -8.75 -15.46
C ILE A 403 13.79 -9.25 -15.80
N PRO A 404 13.41 -10.46 -15.39
CA PRO A 404 12.04 -10.91 -15.49
C PRO A 404 11.17 -10.12 -14.53
N VAL A 405 10.05 -9.59 -15.01
CA VAL A 405 9.14 -8.74 -14.22
C VAL A 405 7.72 -9.28 -14.27
N THR A 406 7.00 -9.08 -13.16
CA THR A 406 5.59 -9.41 -13.03
C THR A 406 4.87 -8.39 -12.16
N GLY A 407 3.56 -8.54 -11.98
CA GLY A 407 2.78 -7.71 -11.08
C GLY A 407 2.66 -8.29 -9.68
N GLY A 408 2.67 -7.40 -8.69
CA GLY A 408 2.42 -7.78 -7.31
C GLY A 408 1.37 -6.90 -6.63
N ILE A 409 0.46 -7.53 -5.89
CA ILE A 409 -0.58 -6.82 -5.14
C ILE A 409 -0.10 -6.43 -3.76
N THR A 410 -0.36 -5.16 -3.38
CA THR A 410 -0.03 -4.64 -2.04
C THR A 410 -1.28 -4.45 -1.19
N PHE A 411 -2.31 -3.78 -1.72
CA PHE A 411 -3.57 -3.54 -1.02
C PHE A 411 -4.71 -3.30 -2.01
N THR A 412 -5.94 -3.48 -1.55
CA THR A 412 -7.17 -3.31 -2.34
C THR A 412 -7.76 -1.92 -2.16
N PHE A 413 -8.55 -1.43 -3.13
CA PHE A 413 -9.18 -0.10 -3.07
C PHE A 413 -10.62 -0.13 -2.55
N GLY A 414 -11.22 -1.32 -2.52
CA GLY A 414 -12.51 -1.54 -1.90
C GLY A 414 -12.42 -1.62 -0.38
N GLY A 415 -13.42 -1.13 0.31
CA GLY A 415 -13.51 -1.12 1.76
C GLY A 415 -14.93 -0.80 2.24
N LEU A 416 -15.06 -0.26 3.43
CA LEU A 416 -16.32 0.17 4.03
C LEU A 416 -16.55 1.67 3.75
N LYS A 417 -17.81 2.06 3.63
CA LYS A 417 -18.21 3.47 3.60
C LYS A 417 -18.05 4.08 4.96
N CYS A 418 -17.37 5.24 5.01
CA CYS A 418 -17.14 5.98 6.23
C CYS A 418 -17.36 7.47 6.03
N ASP A 419 -17.63 8.19 7.10
CA ASP A 419 -17.59 9.65 7.12
C ASP A 419 -16.20 10.19 7.52
N ALA A 420 -16.02 11.50 7.48
CA ALA A 420 -14.78 12.17 7.86
C ALA A 420 -14.36 11.98 9.33
N ARG A 421 -15.26 11.48 10.17
CA ARG A 421 -14.98 11.08 11.56
C ARG A 421 -14.63 9.60 11.70
N ALA A 422 -14.36 8.94 10.57
CA ALA A 422 -14.06 7.51 10.50
C ALA A 422 -15.17 6.59 11.01
N ARG A 423 -16.43 7.08 11.14
CA ARG A 423 -17.59 6.26 11.54
C ARG A 423 -18.10 5.49 10.34
N VAL A 424 -18.37 4.21 10.53
CA VAL A 424 -18.90 3.35 9.47
C VAL A 424 -20.37 3.69 9.19
N ILE A 425 -20.72 3.69 7.91
CA ILE A 425 -22.07 3.97 7.40
C ILE A 425 -22.74 2.65 6.97
N ASP A 426 -23.99 2.44 7.33
CA ASP A 426 -24.77 1.28 6.93
C ASP A 426 -25.38 1.42 5.53
N THR A 427 -25.99 0.35 5.02
CA THR A 427 -26.63 0.32 3.68
C THR A 427 -27.85 1.25 3.56
N ARG A 428 -28.36 1.84 4.65
CA ARG A 428 -29.41 2.85 4.66
C ARG A 428 -28.87 4.28 4.72
N GLY A 429 -27.52 4.44 4.73
CA GLY A 429 -26.86 5.73 4.85
C GLY A 429 -26.78 6.29 6.28
N GLN A 430 -27.00 5.43 7.29
CA GLN A 430 -26.96 5.84 8.69
C GLN A 430 -25.61 5.45 9.32
N VAL A 431 -25.14 6.24 10.30
CA VAL A 431 -23.96 5.90 11.09
C VAL A 431 -24.23 4.64 11.92
N MET A 432 -23.38 3.65 11.80
CA MET A 432 -23.36 2.49 12.69
C MET A 432 -22.74 2.89 14.02
N ALA A 433 -23.58 3.11 15.01
CA ALA A 433 -23.12 3.55 16.34
C ALA A 433 -22.14 2.54 16.94
N GLY A 434 -21.01 3.04 17.46
CA GLY A 434 -19.96 2.22 18.06
C GLY A 434 -19.02 1.52 17.06
N LEU A 435 -19.16 1.75 15.75
CA LEU A 435 -18.27 1.17 14.73
C LEU A 435 -17.51 2.24 13.96
N TYR A 436 -16.20 2.08 13.94
CA TYR A 436 -15.26 2.95 13.22
C TYR A 436 -14.40 2.11 12.26
N ALA A 437 -13.84 2.72 11.22
CA ALA A 437 -12.87 2.05 10.36
C ALA A 437 -11.72 2.98 9.97
N ALA A 438 -10.53 2.41 9.77
CA ALA A 438 -9.34 3.15 9.39
C ALA A 438 -8.42 2.35 8.45
N GLY A 439 -7.55 3.08 7.76
CA GLY A 439 -6.58 2.47 6.86
C GLY A 439 -7.25 1.86 5.63
N GLU A 440 -6.76 0.70 5.20
CA GLU A 440 -7.25 0.00 4.01
C GLU A 440 -8.71 -0.48 4.17
N THR A 441 -9.16 -0.72 5.40
CA THR A 441 -10.56 -1.10 5.69
C THR A 441 -11.56 -0.01 5.29
N MET A 442 -11.12 1.26 5.21
CA MET A 442 -11.92 2.39 4.72
C MET A 442 -11.78 2.51 3.20
N GLY A 443 -12.89 2.48 2.46
CA GLY A 443 -12.97 2.69 1.02
C GLY A 443 -12.95 4.18 0.59
N GLU A 444 -13.22 4.43 -0.69
CA GLU A 444 -13.52 5.74 -1.31
C GLU A 444 -12.36 6.77 -1.38
N ILE A 445 -11.11 6.40 -1.07
CA ILE A 445 -9.95 7.32 -1.15
C ILE A 445 -9.12 7.06 -2.40
N PHE A 446 -8.95 5.81 -2.80
CA PHE A 446 -8.16 5.45 -3.98
C PHE A 446 -9.02 4.78 -5.04
N TYR A 447 -8.79 5.20 -6.31
CA TYR A 447 -9.45 4.65 -7.49
C TYR A 447 -8.44 4.60 -8.64
N TYR A 448 -8.48 3.55 -9.46
CA TYR A 448 -7.67 3.30 -10.65
C TYR A 448 -6.17 3.21 -10.40
N ASN A 449 -5.63 4.12 -9.63
CA ASN A 449 -4.22 4.27 -9.34
C ASN A 449 -4.03 4.80 -7.92
N TYR A 450 -2.79 4.98 -7.52
CA TYR A 450 -2.37 5.33 -6.17
C TYR A 450 -1.23 6.35 -6.21
N PRO A 451 -1.41 7.55 -5.63
CA PRO A 451 -0.27 8.48 -5.48
C PRO A 451 0.69 7.90 -4.44
N GLY A 452 1.90 7.57 -4.88
CA GLY A 452 2.89 6.91 -4.01
C GLY A 452 3.03 7.56 -2.64
N ALA A 453 3.24 6.76 -1.60
CA ALA A 453 3.44 7.18 -0.20
C ALA A 453 2.20 7.74 0.53
N SER A 454 0.98 7.65 -0.02
CA SER A 454 -0.24 8.17 0.63
C SER A 454 -0.99 7.15 1.51
N SER A 455 -0.72 5.84 1.43
CA SER A 455 -1.47 4.84 2.19
C SER A 455 -1.10 4.78 3.67
N VAL A 456 0.17 4.90 4.03
CA VAL A 456 0.62 4.82 5.42
C VAL A 456 0.12 6.03 6.20
N ILE A 457 0.28 7.23 5.63
CA ILE A 457 -0.25 8.46 6.28
C ILE A 457 -1.78 8.44 6.35
N ARG A 458 -2.51 7.90 5.33
CA ARG A 458 -3.96 7.68 5.42
C ARG A 458 -4.30 6.80 6.62
N GLY A 459 -3.57 5.68 6.78
CA GLY A 459 -3.77 4.78 7.93
C GLY A 459 -3.56 5.48 9.26
N ALA A 460 -2.51 6.28 9.38
CA ALA A 460 -2.21 7.01 10.61
C ALA A 460 -3.26 8.10 10.91
N VAL A 461 -3.64 8.91 9.90
CA VAL A 461 -4.64 9.99 10.06
C VAL A 461 -5.98 9.43 10.52
N PHE A 462 -6.56 8.51 9.73
CA PHE A 462 -7.88 7.97 10.08
C PHE A 462 -7.82 7.02 11.30
N GLY A 463 -6.67 6.39 11.57
CA GLY A 463 -6.45 5.67 12.82
C GLY A 463 -6.59 6.59 14.03
N ARG A 464 -5.91 7.74 14.02
CA ARG A 464 -6.03 8.74 15.08
C ARG A 464 -7.47 9.24 15.27
N ILE A 465 -8.14 9.59 14.16
CA ILE A 465 -9.53 10.05 14.17
C ILE A 465 -10.46 8.98 14.75
N ALA A 466 -10.32 7.72 14.30
CA ALA A 466 -11.14 6.62 14.76
C ALA A 466 -10.92 6.30 16.24
N GLY A 467 -9.66 6.27 16.69
CA GLY A 467 -9.33 6.01 18.10
C GLY A 467 -9.85 7.06 19.06
N ALA A 468 -9.66 8.34 18.73
CA ALA A 468 -10.22 9.45 19.53
C ALA A 468 -11.76 9.42 19.51
N GLY A 469 -12.38 9.14 18.35
CA GLY A 469 -13.83 9.00 18.21
C GLY A 469 -14.39 7.88 19.07
N ALA A 470 -13.74 6.71 19.09
CA ALA A 470 -14.14 5.59 19.93
C ALA A 470 -13.98 5.87 21.44
N ALA A 471 -13.02 6.68 21.83
CA ALA A 471 -12.88 7.18 23.19
C ALA A 471 -13.87 8.33 23.53
N GLY A 472 -14.81 8.65 22.64
CA GLY A 472 -15.84 9.68 22.86
C GLY A 472 -15.32 11.13 22.77
N ARG A 473 -14.16 11.36 22.13
CA ARG A 473 -13.52 12.68 21.99
C ARG A 473 -13.13 12.99 20.55
N ALA A 474 -12.92 14.28 20.25
CA ALA A 474 -12.35 14.69 18.97
C ALA A 474 -10.82 14.73 19.05
N VAL A 475 -10.14 14.41 17.96
CA VAL A 475 -8.69 14.61 17.83
C VAL A 475 -8.39 16.10 17.97
N ALA A 476 -7.46 16.48 18.85
CA ALA A 476 -6.92 17.84 18.88
C ALA A 476 -6.24 18.13 17.52
N ARG A 477 -6.62 19.25 16.89
CA ARG A 477 -6.08 19.73 15.63
C ARG A 477 -4.67 20.28 15.81
#